data_6b37f9ce8e2671416ef8f22640ce740d
#
_entry.id   6b37f9ce8e2671416ef8f22640ce740d
#
_cell.length_a   1.000
_cell.length_b   1.000
_cell.length_c   1.000
_cell.angle_alpha   90.00
_cell.angle_beta   90.00
_cell.angle_gamma   90.00
#
_symmetry.space_group_name_H-M   'P 1'
#
loop_
_entity.id
_entity.type
_entity.pdbx_description
1 polymer ?
#
loop_
_entity_poly.entity_id
_entity_poly.type
_entity_poly.pdbx_seq_one_letter_code
_entity_poly.pdbx_strand_id
1 'polypeptide(L)' 'MEIAKEEKVEEVSQDLRDLEGVTPELLSKLAEGGINTRDDLADLAVDELVDLSGLDEAAARALIMKAREHWFND' A
#
# COMPACT_ATOMS: atom_id res chain seq x y z
N MET A 1 -20.99 11.11 9.68
CA MET A 1 -20.73 10.98 9.55
C MET A 1 -19.83 10.23 9.39
N GLU A 2 -19.33 9.77 9.26
CA GLU A 2 -18.71 9.07 9.20
C GLU A 2 -17.92 8.74 8.30
N ILE A 3 -17.48 9.29 7.71
CA ILE A 3 -16.76 9.15 6.62
C ILE A 3 -15.33 9.32 6.80
N ALA A 4 -14.82 9.45 7.95
CA ALA A 4 -13.42 9.67 8.18
C ALA A 4 -12.54 8.61 7.57
N LYS A 5 -13.00 7.37 7.58
CA LYS A 5 -12.22 6.33 6.97
C LYS A 5 -12.10 6.48 5.49
N GLU A 6 -13.17 6.88 4.87
CA GLU A 6 -13.14 7.06 3.43
C GLU A 6 -12.24 8.18 3.03
N GLU A 7 -12.15 9.19 3.88
CA GLU A 7 -11.27 10.29 3.57
C GLU A 7 -9.82 9.85 3.49
N LYS A 8 -9.43 8.98 4.38
CA LYS A 8 -8.05 8.49 4.35
C LYS A 8 -7.77 7.73 3.06
N VAL A 9 -8.71 6.90 2.65
CA VAL A 9 -8.54 6.15 1.43
C VAL A 9 -8.49 7.07 0.22
N GLU A 10 -9.26 8.13 0.26
CA GLU A 10 -9.28 9.06 -0.86
C GLU A 10 -7.98 9.82 -1.02
N GLU A 11 -7.22 9.95 0.04
CA GLU A 11 -5.94 10.62 -0.04
C GLU A 11 -4.88 9.74 -0.69
N VAL A 12 -5.16 8.48 -0.85
CA VAL A 12 -4.22 7.55 -1.45
C VAL A 12 -4.18 7.79 -2.95
N SER A 13 -2.98 7.75 -3.52
CA SER A 13 -2.83 8.00 -4.95
C SER A 13 -3.49 6.91 -5.77
N GLN A 14 -3.85 7.27 -6.98
CA GLN A 14 -4.46 6.33 -7.90
C GLN A 14 -3.54 5.16 -8.21
N ASP A 15 -2.26 5.45 -8.32
CA ASP A 15 -1.27 4.43 -8.60
C ASP A 15 -1.31 3.31 -7.58
N LEU A 16 -1.43 3.69 -6.32
CA LEU A 16 -1.48 2.69 -5.26
C LEU A 16 -2.79 1.94 -5.30
N ARG A 17 -3.87 2.63 -5.57
CA ARG A 17 -5.18 2.01 -5.64
C ARG A 17 -5.27 0.98 -6.75
N ASP A 18 -4.61 1.25 -7.86
CA ASP A 18 -4.65 0.39 -9.02
C ASP A 18 -3.69 -0.77 -8.94
N LEU A 19 -2.84 -0.77 -7.93
CA LEU A 19 -1.84 -1.81 -7.82
C LEU A 19 -2.50 -3.16 -7.58
N GLU A 20 -2.10 -4.14 -8.38
CA GLU A 20 -2.64 -5.47 -8.27
C GLU A 20 -2.29 -6.06 -6.91
N GLY A 21 -3.26 -6.69 -6.28
CA GLY A 21 -3.04 -7.28 -4.97
C GLY A 21 -3.41 -6.39 -3.81
N VAL A 22 -3.74 -5.13 -4.09
CA VAL A 22 -4.14 -4.20 -3.05
C VAL A 22 -5.66 -4.19 -2.95
N THR A 23 -6.16 -4.48 -1.76
CA THR A 23 -7.59 -4.47 -1.52
C THR A 23 -7.97 -3.18 -0.79
N PRO A 24 -9.26 -2.83 -0.77
CA PRO A 24 -9.67 -1.63 -0.03
C PRO A 24 -9.27 -1.68 1.43
N GLU A 25 -9.35 -2.86 2.02
CA GLU A 25 -8.95 -3.05 3.39
C GLU A 25 -7.49 -2.75 3.58
N LEU A 26 -6.68 -3.25 2.66
CA LEU A 26 -5.26 -3.02 2.71
C LEU A 26 -4.94 -1.55 2.51
N LEU A 27 -5.66 -0.89 1.62
CA LEU A 27 -5.47 0.54 1.41
C LEU A 27 -5.69 1.32 2.68
N SER A 28 -6.72 0.97 3.43
CA SER A 28 -6.99 1.63 4.68
C SER A 28 -5.82 1.51 5.65
N LYS A 29 -5.29 0.31 5.75
CA LYS A 29 -4.18 0.06 6.65
C LYS A 29 -2.94 0.81 6.22
N LEU A 30 -2.69 0.82 4.93
CA LEU A 30 -1.53 1.54 4.41
C LEU A 30 -1.66 3.03 4.66
N ALA A 31 -2.83 3.57 4.41
CA ALA A 31 -3.05 5.00 4.63
C ALA A 31 -2.87 5.37 6.09
N GLU A 32 -3.32 4.51 6.99
CA GLU A 32 -3.16 4.74 8.41
C GLU A 32 -1.69 4.77 8.80
N GLY A 33 -0.88 4.02 8.09
CA GLY A 33 0.54 3.99 8.35
C GLY A 33 1.32 5.06 7.61
N GLY A 34 0.62 5.93 6.90
CA GLY A 34 1.29 7.00 6.18
C GLY A 34 1.69 6.64 4.77
N ILE A 35 1.25 5.49 4.28
CA ILE A 35 1.59 5.04 2.93
C ILE A 35 0.46 5.44 2.00
N ASN A 36 0.70 6.49 1.24
CA ASN A 36 -0.33 7.05 0.36
C ASN A 36 -0.01 6.91 -1.11
N THR A 37 1.22 6.54 -1.45
CA THR A 37 1.61 6.43 -2.85
C THR A 37 2.28 5.10 -3.09
N ARG A 38 2.35 4.75 -4.37
CA ARG A 38 3.04 3.54 -4.78
C ARG A 38 4.52 3.59 -4.39
N ASP A 39 5.11 4.77 -4.52
CA ASP A 39 6.51 4.95 -4.15
C ASP A 39 6.72 4.71 -2.66
N ASP A 40 5.80 5.21 -1.85
CA ASP A 40 5.88 5.00 -0.41
C ASP A 40 5.87 3.51 -0.09
N LEU A 41 4.99 2.79 -0.75
CA LEU A 41 4.89 1.35 -0.55
C LEU A 41 6.17 0.65 -1.00
N ALA A 42 6.71 1.05 -2.14
CA ALA A 42 7.92 0.44 -2.67
C ALA A 42 9.12 0.68 -1.76
N ASP A 43 9.07 1.75 -1.00
CA ASP A 43 10.17 2.10 -0.11
C ASP A 43 10.11 1.38 1.23
N LEU A 44 9.05 0.68 1.51
CA LEU A 44 8.90 -0.04 2.77
C LEU A 44 9.76 -1.28 2.80
N ALA A 45 10.20 -1.63 4.00
CA ALA A 45 10.80 -2.93 4.21
C ALA A 45 9.69 -3.97 4.35
N VAL A 46 10.02 -5.21 4.00
CA VAL A 46 9.04 -6.29 4.08
C VAL A 46 8.50 -6.42 5.51
N ASP A 47 9.39 -6.36 6.48
CA ASP A 47 8.99 -6.46 7.88
C ASP A 47 8.02 -5.38 8.27
N GLU A 48 8.26 -4.18 7.81
CA GLU A 48 7.40 -3.06 8.12
C GLU A 48 6.02 -3.25 7.53
N LEU A 49 5.98 -3.73 6.31
CA LEU A 49 4.70 -3.95 5.66
C LEU A 49 3.92 -5.05 6.34
N VAL A 50 4.60 -6.11 6.77
CA VAL A 50 3.95 -7.19 7.49
C VAL A 50 3.30 -6.65 8.75
N ASP A 51 4.04 -5.84 9.48
CA ASP A 51 3.55 -5.26 10.72
C ASP A 51 2.37 -4.34 10.49
N LEU A 52 2.46 -3.56 9.44
CA LEU A 52 1.49 -2.54 9.15
C LEU A 52 0.19 -3.14 8.62
N SER A 53 0.30 -4.12 7.76
CA SER A 53 -0.86 -4.63 7.03
C SER A 53 -1.39 -5.95 7.57
N GLY A 54 -0.57 -6.69 8.29
CA GLY A 54 -0.96 -8.00 8.76
C GLY A 54 -0.80 -9.08 7.71
N LEU A 55 -0.20 -8.77 6.58
CA LEU A 55 0.07 -9.76 5.56
C LEU A 55 1.24 -10.64 6.00
N ASP A 56 1.33 -11.84 5.43
CA ASP A 56 2.49 -12.65 5.71
C ASP A 56 3.66 -12.14 4.87
N GLU A 57 4.84 -12.65 5.18
CA GLU A 57 6.06 -12.16 4.57
C GLU A 57 6.07 -12.31 3.07
N ALA A 58 5.60 -13.43 2.58
CA ALA A 58 5.61 -13.69 1.14
C ALA A 58 4.69 -12.71 0.41
N ALA A 59 3.52 -12.47 0.96
CA ALA A 59 2.57 -11.55 0.34
C ALA A 59 3.09 -10.13 0.39
N ALA A 60 3.68 -9.75 1.50
CA ALA A 60 4.23 -8.41 1.65
C ALA A 60 5.35 -8.17 0.67
N ARG A 61 6.22 -9.17 0.52
CA ARG A 61 7.33 -9.05 -0.41
C ARG A 61 6.83 -8.90 -1.85
N ALA A 62 5.86 -9.72 -2.21
CA ALA A 62 5.32 -9.65 -3.56
C ALA A 62 4.71 -8.29 -3.84
N LEU A 63 4.02 -7.74 -2.87
CA LEU A 63 3.38 -6.46 -3.03
C LEU A 63 4.41 -5.35 -3.21
N ILE A 64 5.46 -5.38 -2.40
CA ILE A 64 6.52 -4.39 -2.53
C ILE A 64 7.20 -4.49 -3.89
N MET A 65 7.43 -5.70 -4.35
CA MET A 65 8.06 -5.88 -5.64
C MET A 65 7.19 -5.35 -6.77
N LYS A 66 5.89 -5.55 -6.67
CA LYS A 66 4.99 -4.99 -7.66
C LYS A 66 5.02 -3.47 -7.64
N ALA A 67 5.09 -2.91 -6.46
CA ALA A 67 5.15 -1.45 -6.34
C ALA A 67 6.44 -0.92 -6.96
N ARG A 68 7.51 -1.68 -6.88
CA ARG A 68 8.80 -1.26 -7.43
C ARG A 68 8.90 -1.43 -8.94
N GLU A 69 8.00 -2.19 -9.51
CA GLU A 69 8.07 -2.46 -10.94
C GLU A 69 8.10 -1.20 -11.77
N HIS A 70 7.36 -0.18 -11.34
CA HIS A 70 7.34 1.03 -12.13
C HIS A 70 8.68 1.77 -12.12
N TRP A 71 9.52 1.46 -11.15
CA TRP A 71 10.86 2.04 -11.11
C TRP A 71 11.74 1.45 -12.21
N PHE A 72 11.48 0.20 -12.55
CA PHE A 72 12.31 -0.50 -13.54
C PHE A 72 11.79 -0.32 -14.95
N ASN A 73 10.52 -0.04 -15.06
CA ASN A 73 9.90 0.10 -16.38
C ASN A 73 9.88 1.49 -16.91
N ASP A 74 10.44 2.39 -16.18
CA ASP A 74 10.48 3.73 -16.64
C ASP A 74 11.55 3.99 -17.62
#